data_cb1666060dc625ba0930c89bd8df3a3d
#
_entry.id   cb1666060dc625ba0930c89bd8df3a3d
#
_cell.length_a   1.000
_cell.length_b   1.000
_cell.length_c   1.000
_cell.angle_alpha   90.00
_cell.angle_beta   90.00
_cell.angle_gamma   90.00
#
_symmetry.space_group_name_H-M   'P 1'
#
loop_
_entity.id
_entity.type
_entity.pdbx_description
1 polymer ?
#
loop_
_entity_poly.entity_id
_entity_poly.type
_entity_poly.pdbx_seq_one_letter_code
_entity_poly.pdbx_strand_id
1 'polypeptide(L)'
;DVWTPLTADEGAEYDEYEEIDLSSVEPLIACPSSPGNVVPVREVAGLRVDQAIVGSSVNSSFRDLMVTAKIVQGRRRHPNTSFHINPGSQQVLENVTDQEGALALLLAGARIHESGCLGCIGMGQAPGSGQVSLRTFPRNFPGRSGTKDDKVYLCSPETAAAAALKGVITDPRDLAKEMDYPRIKDPDKYITNESSVISPSEELRKTEVIRGPNIKPLPEMAPLPETLEAEVVIKVGDNISTDTIMPAGNKVLPFRSNIEALSEFVYYQLDPKFHKKSKEKGKVAIIGGQNYGQGSSREHAALAPRYLGVRAKIAKSFARIHKANLCNFGILPLTFKDTEDYDRLDQGSKLVFPNVRRHVEQGDTKIPVEIDGLMVVTLLEVSDRQRRNLLAGGALNYIRQELGSK
;
A
#
# COMPACT_ATOMS: atom_id res chain seq x y z
N ASP A 1 9.47 -24.91 19.95
CA ASP A 1 10.24 -23.67 19.88
C ASP A 1 9.91 -22.81 21.09
N VAL A 2 10.93 -22.38 21.82
CA VAL A 2 10.77 -21.47 22.95
C VAL A 2 10.85 -20.05 22.43
N TRP A 3 9.72 -19.34 22.39
CA TRP A 3 9.72 -17.92 22.09
C TRP A 3 9.99 -17.10 23.36
N THR A 4 10.72 -16.04 23.24
CA THR A 4 10.99 -15.10 24.34
C THR A 4 10.09 -13.88 24.19
N PRO A 5 9.25 -13.52 25.19
CA PRO A 5 8.48 -12.30 25.11
C PRO A 5 9.43 -11.09 25.10
N LEU A 6 9.20 -10.19 24.13
CA LEU A 6 9.91 -8.93 24.03
C LEU A 6 9.04 -7.84 24.63
N THR A 7 9.51 -7.24 25.72
CA THR A 7 8.87 -6.13 26.40
C THR A 7 9.81 -4.93 26.41
N ALA A 8 9.29 -3.75 26.70
CA ALA A 8 10.15 -2.59 26.94
C ALA A 8 11.05 -2.80 28.16
N ASP A 9 12.22 -2.20 28.16
CA ASP A 9 13.14 -2.26 29.29
C ASP A 9 12.54 -1.63 30.54
N GLU A 10 12.94 -2.11 31.71
CA GLU A 10 12.54 -1.51 32.98
C GLU A 10 13.06 -0.05 33.04
N GLY A 11 12.16 0.89 33.35
CA GLY A 11 12.48 2.32 33.39
C GLY A 11 12.53 3.02 32.03
N ALA A 12 12.06 2.39 30.94
CA ALA A 12 11.92 3.06 29.66
C ALA A 12 11.02 4.30 29.78
N GLU A 13 11.47 5.43 29.25
CA GLU A 13 10.71 6.69 29.22
C GLU A 13 9.90 6.78 27.93
N TYR A 14 8.67 7.31 28.04
CA TYR A 14 7.74 7.49 26.91
C TYR A 14 7.28 8.94 26.84
N ASP A 15 7.12 9.47 25.64
CA ASP A 15 6.63 10.82 25.40
C ASP A 15 5.14 10.96 25.71
N GLU A 16 4.37 9.90 25.45
CA GLU A 16 2.91 9.87 25.65
C GLU A 16 2.47 8.50 26.19
N TYR A 17 1.39 8.48 26.97
CA TYR A 17 0.73 7.27 27.45
C TYR A 17 -0.73 7.30 27.09
N GLU A 18 -1.23 6.23 26.48
CA GLU A 18 -2.63 6.02 26.15
C GLU A 18 -3.10 4.66 26.65
N GLU A 19 -4.22 4.61 27.36
CA GLU A 19 -4.85 3.40 27.82
C GLU A 19 -6.13 3.11 27.05
N ILE A 20 -6.20 1.93 26.42
CA ILE A 20 -7.36 1.48 25.65
C ILE A 20 -8.00 0.27 26.34
N ASP A 21 -9.20 0.45 26.88
CA ASP A 21 -10.02 -0.66 27.40
C ASP A 21 -10.57 -1.48 26.25
N LEU A 22 -9.96 -2.64 26.00
CA LEU A 22 -10.37 -3.55 24.94
C LEU A 22 -11.80 -4.09 25.12
N SER A 23 -12.35 -4.07 26.33
CA SER A 23 -13.74 -4.51 26.58
C SER A 23 -14.78 -3.52 26.04
N SER A 24 -14.39 -2.26 25.88
CA SER A 24 -15.24 -1.19 25.32
C SER A 24 -15.20 -1.11 23.80
N VAL A 25 -14.22 -1.78 23.15
CA VAL A 25 -14.07 -1.74 21.70
C VAL A 25 -15.20 -2.49 21.01
N GLU A 26 -15.86 -1.83 20.07
CA GLU A 26 -16.93 -2.42 19.28
C GLU A 26 -16.52 -2.61 17.81
N PRO A 27 -17.22 -3.48 17.05
CA PRO A 27 -16.96 -3.66 15.63
C PRO A 27 -17.06 -2.36 14.86
N LEU A 28 -16.01 -2.04 14.12
CA LEU A 28 -15.92 -0.84 13.29
C LEU A 28 -15.92 -1.19 11.80
N ILE A 29 -16.33 -0.23 10.99
CA ILE A 29 -16.36 -0.34 9.54
C ILE A 29 -15.86 0.97 8.91
N ALA A 30 -14.98 0.86 7.92
CA ALA A 30 -14.57 2.03 7.16
C ALA A 30 -15.52 2.25 5.98
N CYS A 31 -16.20 3.37 5.97
CA CYS A 31 -17.10 3.79 4.91
C CYS A 31 -16.35 4.23 3.64
N PRO A 32 -16.97 4.24 2.45
CA PRO A 32 -16.39 4.86 1.27
C PRO A 32 -16.06 6.34 1.52
N SER A 33 -14.99 6.93 1.02
CA SER A 33 -14.00 6.44 0.07
C SER A 33 -12.61 6.54 0.68
N SER A 34 -12.48 6.25 1.97
CA SER A 34 -11.20 6.31 2.71
C SER A 34 -11.17 5.26 3.82
N PRO A 35 -10.02 4.57 4.04
CA PRO A 35 -9.85 3.70 5.21
C PRO A 35 -9.95 4.44 6.55
N GLY A 36 -9.77 5.77 6.56
CA GLY A 36 -9.91 6.60 7.76
C GLY A 36 -11.34 7.06 8.05
N ASN A 37 -12.30 6.78 7.18
CA ASN A 37 -13.72 7.15 7.39
C ASN A 37 -14.42 6.05 8.21
N VAL A 38 -14.07 5.93 9.48
CA VAL A 38 -14.44 4.82 10.36
C VAL A 38 -15.61 5.19 11.25
N VAL A 39 -16.61 4.30 11.31
CA VAL A 39 -17.78 4.39 12.20
C VAL A 39 -18.07 3.03 12.83
N PRO A 40 -18.82 2.96 13.96
CA PRO A 40 -19.39 1.71 14.45
C PRO A 40 -20.25 1.03 13.40
N VAL A 41 -20.14 -0.30 13.25
CA VAL A 41 -20.93 -1.08 12.27
C VAL A 41 -22.44 -0.81 12.41
N ARG A 42 -22.92 -0.61 13.66
CA ARG A 42 -24.35 -0.36 13.94
C ARG A 42 -24.88 0.92 13.32
N GLU A 43 -24.05 1.93 13.06
CA GLU A 43 -24.47 3.19 12.45
C GLU A 43 -24.88 3.04 10.97
N VAL A 44 -24.31 2.03 10.30
CA VAL A 44 -24.61 1.73 8.89
C VAL A 44 -25.34 0.39 8.73
N ALA A 45 -25.75 -0.24 9.84
CA ALA A 45 -26.49 -1.49 9.81
C ALA A 45 -27.80 -1.39 9.00
N GLY A 46 -28.16 -2.49 8.32
CA GLY A 46 -29.37 -2.53 7.47
C GLY A 46 -29.15 -2.06 6.03
N LEU A 47 -28.01 -1.45 5.71
CA LEU A 47 -27.67 -1.12 4.33
C LEU A 47 -27.49 -2.41 3.51
N ARG A 48 -28.16 -2.51 2.36
CA ARG A 48 -28.08 -3.66 1.46
C ARG A 48 -26.64 -3.91 1.01
N VAL A 49 -26.24 -5.19 0.98
CA VAL A 49 -24.91 -5.64 0.54
C VAL A 49 -25.05 -6.50 -0.72
N ASP A 50 -24.45 -6.06 -1.81
CA ASP A 50 -24.44 -6.79 -3.08
C ASP A 50 -23.27 -7.80 -3.16
N GLN A 51 -22.16 -7.50 -2.46
CA GLN A 51 -20.97 -8.34 -2.47
C GLN A 51 -20.29 -8.34 -1.10
N ALA A 52 -19.93 -9.52 -0.60
CA ALA A 52 -19.08 -9.69 0.58
C ALA A 52 -17.83 -10.50 0.20
N ILE A 53 -16.64 -10.01 0.57
CA ILE A 53 -15.36 -10.64 0.24
C ILE A 53 -14.49 -10.75 1.48
N VAL A 54 -14.04 -11.96 1.78
CA VAL A 54 -13.10 -12.24 2.88
C VAL A 54 -11.76 -12.69 2.30
N GLY A 55 -10.66 -12.16 2.86
CA GLY A 55 -9.32 -12.55 2.48
C GLY A 55 -8.40 -11.39 2.15
N SER A 56 -7.57 -11.51 1.09
CA SER A 56 -6.55 -10.55 0.69
C SER A 56 -5.25 -10.67 1.52
N SER A 57 -4.41 -9.64 1.50
CA SER A 57 -3.13 -9.60 2.22
C SER A 57 -3.25 -9.32 3.73
N VAL A 58 -4.45 -9.11 4.25
CA VAL A 58 -4.69 -8.71 5.65
C VAL A 58 -5.45 -9.81 6.42
N ASN A 59 -6.64 -10.14 5.97
CA ASN A 59 -7.56 -11.05 6.68
C ASN A 59 -7.77 -12.35 5.91
N SER A 60 -6.70 -13.09 5.69
CA SER A 60 -6.70 -14.35 4.94
C SER A 60 -5.84 -15.44 5.57
N SER A 61 -5.54 -15.30 6.85
CA SER A 61 -4.88 -16.34 7.63
C SER A 61 -5.78 -17.56 7.79
N PHE A 62 -5.21 -18.66 8.26
CA PHE A 62 -5.98 -19.84 8.66
C PHE A 62 -7.12 -19.47 9.60
N ARG A 63 -6.82 -18.67 10.65
CA ARG A 63 -7.81 -18.24 11.65
C ARG A 63 -8.93 -17.42 11.03
N ASP A 64 -8.62 -16.41 10.19
CA ASP A 64 -9.62 -15.54 9.57
C ASP A 64 -10.61 -16.34 8.71
N LEU A 65 -10.08 -17.27 7.92
CA LEU A 65 -10.90 -18.11 7.06
C LEU A 65 -11.70 -19.14 7.86
N MET A 66 -11.15 -19.71 8.92
CA MET A 66 -11.86 -20.66 9.81
C MET A 66 -12.95 -19.96 10.61
N VAL A 67 -12.75 -18.75 11.13
CA VAL A 67 -13.81 -17.95 11.75
C VAL A 67 -14.95 -17.73 10.77
N THR A 68 -14.64 -17.31 9.55
CA THR A 68 -15.61 -17.12 8.48
C THR A 68 -16.37 -18.43 8.18
N ALA A 69 -15.64 -19.55 8.02
CA ALA A 69 -16.23 -20.85 7.74
C ALA A 69 -17.18 -21.31 8.85
N LYS A 70 -16.79 -21.15 10.12
CA LYS A 70 -17.62 -21.53 11.28
C LYS A 70 -18.88 -20.67 11.40
N ILE A 71 -18.81 -19.38 11.11
CA ILE A 71 -19.98 -18.49 11.09
C ILE A 71 -21.00 -18.93 10.05
N VAL A 72 -20.55 -19.34 8.87
CA VAL A 72 -21.47 -19.74 7.77
C VAL A 72 -21.79 -21.23 7.74
N GLN A 73 -21.18 -22.05 8.59
CA GLN A 73 -21.36 -23.49 8.62
C GLN A 73 -22.84 -23.87 8.83
N GLY A 74 -23.38 -24.73 7.97
CA GLY A 74 -24.77 -25.17 8.00
C GLY A 74 -25.78 -24.10 7.53
N ARG A 75 -25.33 -22.97 7.03
CA ARG A 75 -26.16 -21.84 6.57
C ARG A 75 -25.90 -21.55 5.10
N ARG A 76 -26.75 -20.74 4.49
CA ARG A 76 -26.58 -20.27 3.11
C ARG A 76 -26.44 -18.76 3.07
N ARG A 77 -25.57 -18.25 2.18
CA ARG A 77 -25.52 -16.81 1.90
C ARG A 77 -26.88 -16.29 1.44
N HIS A 78 -27.14 -15.02 1.66
CA HIS A 78 -28.31 -14.35 1.14
C HIS A 78 -28.33 -14.42 -0.41
N PRO A 79 -29.46 -14.72 -1.06
CA PRO A 79 -29.52 -14.96 -2.52
C PRO A 79 -29.01 -13.77 -3.34
N ASN A 80 -29.22 -12.54 -2.87
CA ASN A 80 -28.82 -11.31 -3.57
C ASN A 80 -27.40 -10.83 -3.24
N THR A 81 -26.64 -11.55 -2.40
CA THR A 81 -25.28 -11.17 -2.02
C THR A 81 -24.27 -12.13 -2.62
N SER A 82 -23.36 -11.66 -3.44
CA SER A 82 -22.24 -12.46 -3.92
C SER A 82 -21.20 -12.63 -2.81
N PHE A 83 -20.81 -13.88 -2.52
CA PHE A 83 -19.87 -14.17 -1.43
C PHE A 83 -18.58 -14.77 -1.99
N HIS A 84 -17.42 -14.20 -1.60
CA HIS A 84 -16.12 -14.55 -2.15
C HIS A 84 -15.07 -14.73 -1.05
N ILE A 85 -14.17 -15.69 -1.28
CA ILE A 85 -13.06 -16.01 -0.38
C ILE A 85 -11.75 -15.95 -1.16
N ASN A 86 -10.77 -15.22 -0.64
CA ASN A 86 -9.42 -15.14 -1.18
C ASN A 86 -8.41 -15.67 -0.14
N PRO A 87 -7.98 -16.93 -0.22
CA PRO A 87 -6.97 -17.48 0.69
C PRO A 87 -5.63 -16.74 0.54
N GLY A 88 -4.91 -16.56 1.65
CA GLY A 88 -3.63 -15.86 1.67
C GLY A 88 -2.50 -16.62 0.97
N SER A 89 -2.58 -17.95 0.99
CA SER A 89 -1.64 -18.84 0.31
C SER A 89 -2.28 -20.20 0.05
N GLN A 90 -1.64 -20.99 -0.83
CA GLN A 90 -2.02 -22.38 -1.05
C GLN A 90 -1.98 -23.19 0.25
N GLN A 91 -0.94 -23.00 1.06
CA GLN A 91 -0.81 -23.68 2.35
C GLN A 91 -1.94 -23.33 3.33
N VAL A 92 -2.39 -22.08 3.37
CA VAL A 92 -3.57 -21.69 4.17
C VAL A 92 -4.80 -22.42 3.67
N LEU A 93 -5.03 -22.48 2.36
CA LEU A 93 -6.18 -23.17 1.78
C LEU A 93 -6.16 -24.67 2.08
N GLU A 94 -5.00 -25.31 2.00
CA GLU A 94 -4.82 -26.73 2.33
C GLU A 94 -5.20 -27.01 3.79
N ASN A 95 -4.72 -26.21 4.73
CA ASN A 95 -5.04 -26.36 6.14
C ASN A 95 -6.51 -26.06 6.47
N VAL A 96 -7.11 -25.05 5.83
CA VAL A 96 -8.54 -24.74 5.95
C VAL A 96 -9.39 -25.89 5.37
N THR A 97 -8.91 -26.53 4.31
CA THR A 97 -9.60 -27.68 3.68
C THR A 97 -9.53 -28.90 4.58
N ASP A 98 -8.36 -29.20 5.16
CA ASP A 98 -8.16 -30.31 6.09
C ASP A 98 -9.09 -30.21 7.32
N GLN A 99 -9.36 -29.00 7.77
CA GLN A 99 -10.27 -28.72 8.90
C GLN A 99 -11.74 -28.50 8.45
N GLU A 100 -12.12 -28.99 7.28
CA GLU A 100 -13.47 -28.89 6.68
C GLU A 100 -13.97 -27.44 6.44
N GLY A 101 -13.13 -26.44 6.65
CA GLY A 101 -13.51 -25.01 6.47
C GLY A 101 -13.87 -24.69 5.03
N ALA A 102 -13.09 -25.18 4.05
CA ALA A 102 -13.39 -24.97 2.63
C ALA A 102 -14.73 -25.59 2.23
N LEU A 103 -15.07 -26.76 2.74
CA LEU A 103 -16.36 -27.39 2.52
C LEU A 103 -17.51 -26.53 3.07
N ALA A 104 -17.38 -26.03 4.30
CA ALA A 104 -18.39 -25.16 4.91
C ALA A 104 -18.62 -23.90 4.08
N LEU A 105 -17.55 -23.25 3.59
CA LEU A 105 -17.62 -22.05 2.75
C LEU A 105 -18.32 -22.35 1.40
N LEU A 106 -17.96 -23.44 0.74
CA LEU A 106 -18.57 -23.86 -0.51
C LEU A 106 -20.07 -24.17 -0.34
N LEU A 107 -20.43 -24.91 0.71
CA LEU A 107 -21.83 -25.24 1.01
C LEU A 107 -22.64 -23.99 1.36
N ALA A 108 -22.02 -22.97 1.96
CA ALA A 108 -22.65 -21.67 2.19
C ALA A 108 -22.89 -20.89 0.88
N GLY A 109 -22.30 -21.29 -0.25
CA GLY A 109 -22.41 -20.65 -1.55
C GLY A 109 -21.30 -19.61 -1.83
N ALA A 110 -20.18 -19.71 -1.12
CA ALA A 110 -19.01 -18.89 -1.41
C ALA A 110 -18.28 -19.37 -2.68
N ARG A 111 -17.62 -18.42 -3.36
CA ARG A 111 -16.62 -18.72 -4.40
C ARG A 111 -15.25 -18.62 -3.77
N ILE A 112 -14.48 -19.70 -3.79
CA ILE A 112 -13.09 -19.70 -3.39
C ILE A 112 -12.25 -19.36 -4.61
N HIS A 113 -11.46 -18.30 -4.52
CA HIS A 113 -10.58 -17.85 -5.57
C HIS A 113 -9.16 -18.40 -5.37
N GLU A 114 -8.35 -18.32 -6.41
CA GLU A 114 -6.93 -18.62 -6.33
C GLU A 114 -6.26 -17.74 -5.27
N SER A 115 -5.30 -18.30 -4.53
CA SER A 115 -4.58 -17.62 -3.46
C SER A 115 -3.86 -16.36 -3.98
N GLY A 116 -4.18 -15.22 -3.42
CA GLY A 116 -3.59 -13.95 -3.80
C GLY A 116 -4.43 -12.74 -3.46
N CYS A 117 -3.92 -11.55 -3.80
CA CYS A 117 -4.55 -10.27 -3.50
C CYS A 117 -5.27 -9.65 -4.72
N LEU A 118 -5.77 -10.46 -5.64
CA LEU A 118 -6.34 -10.03 -6.91
C LEU A 118 -7.65 -9.24 -6.73
N GLY A 119 -8.51 -9.68 -5.83
CA GLY A 119 -9.78 -9.01 -5.53
C GLY A 119 -9.65 -7.58 -5.03
N CYS A 120 -8.51 -7.24 -4.40
CA CYS A 120 -8.23 -5.89 -3.91
C CYS A 120 -8.23 -4.83 -5.02
N ILE A 121 -7.90 -5.21 -6.24
CA ILE A 121 -7.90 -4.37 -7.44
C ILE A 121 -9.03 -4.71 -8.41
N GLY A 122 -10.00 -5.50 -7.96
CA GLY A 122 -11.16 -5.88 -8.74
C GLY A 122 -10.97 -7.00 -9.74
N MET A 123 -9.81 -7.67 -9.78
CA MET A 123 -9.59 -8.81 -10.70
C MET A 123 -10.52 -9.97 -10.35
N GLY A 124 -11.47 -10.25 -11.25
CA GLY A 124 -12.51 -11.27 -11.05
C GLY A 124 -13.56 -10.95 -9.99
N GLN A 125 -13.47 -9.81 -9.31
CA GLN A 125 -14.26 -9.42 -8.15
C GLN A 125 -14.60 -7.92 -8.12
N ALA A 126 -14.60 -7.25 -9.27
CA ALA A 126 -15.08 -5.87 -9.35
C ALA A 126 -16.56 -5.80 -8.96
N PRO A 127 -16.98 -4.86 -8.10
CA PRO A 127 -18.39 -4.62 -7.85
C PRO A 127 -19.04 -3.97 -9.08
N GLY A 128 -20.33 -4.13 -9.26
CA GLY A 128 -21.08 -3.36 -10.24
C GLY A 128 -21.15 -1.89 -9.87
N SER A 129 -21.43 -1.02 -10.85
CA SER A 129 -21.59 0.42 -10.63
C SER A 129 -22.64 0.72 -9.55
N GLY A 130 -22.30 1.53 -8.58
CA GLY A 130 -23.14 1.90 -7.46
C GLY A 130 -23.43 0.80 -6.44
N GLN A 131 -22.90 -0.40 -6.62
CA GLN A 131 -23.09 -1.53 -5.71
C GLN A 131 -22.26 -1.39 -4.43
N VAL A 132 -22.85 -1.91 -3.34
CA VAL A 132 -22.21 -1.97 -2.02
C VAL A 132 -21.41 -3.27 -1.90
N SER A 133 -20.10 -3.14 -1.69
CA SER A 133 -19.17 -4.25 -1.49
C SER A 133 -18.50 -4.16 -0.12
N LEU A 134 -18.72 -5.16 0.75
CA LEU A 134 -18.00 -5.30 2.01
C LEU A 134 -16.75 -6.14 1.80
N ARG A 135 -15.60 -5.65 2.25
CA ARG A 135 -14.30 -6.29 2.04
C ARG A 135 -13.45 -6.27 3.29
N THR A 136 -12.73 -7.33 3.52
CA THR A 136 -11.72 -7.39 4.58
C THR A 136 -10.34 -6.94 4.06
N PHE A 137 -10.32 -5.96 3.17
CA PHE A 137 -9.15 -5.49 2.45
C PHE A 137 -8.60 -4.19 3.07
N PRO A 138 -7.38 -3.78 2.71
CA PRO A 138 -6.77 -2.61 3.34
C PRO A 138 -7.13 -1.26 2.71
N ARG A 139 -7.93 -1.21 1.62
CA ARG A 139 -8.20 0.03 0.86
C ARG A 139 -9.56 0.04 0.19
N ASN A 140 -10.17 1.24 0.20
CA ASN A 140 -11.46 1.52 -0.42
C ASN A 140 -11.49 2.87 -1.15
N PHE A 141 -10.34 3.32 -1.65
CA PHE A 141 -10.27 4.57 -2.43
C PHE A 141 -11.12 4.46 -3.71
N PRO A 142 -11.66 5.58 -4.23
CA PRO A 142 -12.49 5.57 -5.42
C PRO A 142 -11.82 4.91 -6.63
N GLY A 143 -12.53 4.04 -7.32
CA GLY A 143 -12.03 3.31 -8.48
C GLY A 143 -11.01 2.21 -8.18
N ARG A 144 -10.64 2.03 -6.91
CA ARG A 144 -9.64 1.02 -6.49
C ARG A 144 -10.04 -0.39 -6.87
N SER A 145 -11.31 -0.71 -6.74
CA SER A 145 -11.85 -2.06 -6.95
C SER A 145 -12.43 -2.30 -8.34
N GLY A 146 -12.19 -1.37 -9.29
CA GLY A 146 -12.50 -1.56 -10.71
C GLY A 146 -13.56 -0.63 -11.27
N THR A 147 -14.51 -0.12 -10.46
CA THR A 147 -15.53 0.85 -10.87
C THR A 147 -15.37 2.16 -10.08
N LYS A 148 -15.61 3.32 -10.73
CA LYS A 148 -15.39 4.63 -10.09
C LYS A 148 -16.43 4.98 -9.02
N ASP A 149 -17.63 4.48 -9.18
CA ASP A 149 -18.81 4.74 -8.36
C ASP A 149 -19.15 3.56 -7.44
N ASP A 150 -18.21 2.65 -7.22
CA ASP A 150 -18.35 1.57 -6.24
C ASP A 150 -18.42 2.13 -4.81
N LYS A 151 -19.21 1.43 -3.97
CA LYS A 151 -19.33 1.73 -2.55
C LYS A 151 -18.65 0.63 -1.75
N VAL A 152 -17.34 0.73 -1.64
CA VAL A 152 -16.53 -0.25 -0.92
C VAL A 152 -16.39 0.13 0.54
N TYR A 153 -16.82 -0.77 1.42
CA TYR A 153 -16.66 -0.72 2.88
C TYR A 153 -15.57 -1.69 3.32
N LEU A 154 -14.77 -1.32 4.33
CA LEU A 154 -13.78 -2.22 4.90
C LEU A 154 -14.22 -2.68 6.28
N CYS A 155 -14.17 -3.97 6.52
CA CYS A 155 -14.66 -4.58 7.77
C CYS A 155 -13.89 -5.84 8.15
N SER A 156 -14.19 -6.39 9.33
CA SER A 156 -13.65 -7.66 9.78
C SER A 156 -14.25 -8.86 9.03
N PRO A 157 -13.60 -10.03 9.05
CA PRO A 157 -14.16 -11.28 8.52
C PRO A 157 -15.54 -11.61 9.11
N GLU A 158 -15.75 -11.37 10.39
CA GLU A 158 -17.02 -11.61 11.09
C GLU A 158 -18.14 -10.73 10.54
N THR A 159 -17.87 -9.44 10.35
CA THR A 159 -18.84 -8.50 9.77
C THR A 159 -19.18 -8.87 8.33
N ALA A 160 -18.17 -9.23 7.53
CA ALA A 160 -18.37 -9.67 6.15
C ALA A 160 -19.19 -10.99 6.07
N ALA A 161 -18.90 -11.96 6.93
CA ALA A 161 -19.64 -13.21 7.03
C ALA A 161 -21.10 -12.99 7.46
N ALA A 162 -21.34 -12.15 8.48
CA ALA A 162 -22.66 -11.78 8.92
C ALA A 162 -23.48 -11.12 7.80
N ALA A 163 -22.85 -10.18 7.08
CA ALA A 163 -23.49 -9.51 5.95
C ALA A 163 -23.75 -10.45 4.79
N ALA A 164 -22.86 -11.41 4.52
CA ALA A 164 -23.07 -12.44 3.50
C ALA A 164 -24.31 -13.30 3.80
N LEU A 165 -24.57 -13.61 5.06
CA LEU A 165 -25.75 -14.38 5.49
C LEU A 165 -27.04 -13.56 5.46
N LYS A 166 -26.99 -12.29 5.91
CA LYS A 166 -28.19 -11.45 6.08
C LYS A 166 -28.55 -10.59 4.85
N GLY A 167 -27.62 -10.38 3.93
CA GLY A 167 -27.82 -9.52 2.74
C GLY A 167 -27.75 -8.02 3.02
N VAL A 168 -27.46 -7.64 4.26
CA VAL A 168 -27.32 -6.26 4.72
C VAL A 168 -26.12 -6.15 5.65
N ILE A 169 -25.57 -4.94 5.82
CA ILE A 169 -24.56 -4.66 6.85
C ILE A 169 -25.15 -5.05 8.20
N THR A 170 -24.47 -5.93 8.91
CA THR A 170 -24.93 -6.52 10.16
C THR A 170 -23.80 -6.49 11.20
N ASP A 171 -24.10 -6.02 12.40
CA ASP A 171 -23.16 -6.12 13.52
C ASP A 171 -22.96 -7.62 13.84
N PRO A 172 -21.75 -8.16 13.76
CA PRO A 172 -21.51 -9.58 13.96
C PRO A 172 -21.94 -10.08 15.36
N ARG A 173 -22.03 -9.19 16.35
CA ARG A 173 -22.53 -9.50 17.71
C ARG A 173 -24.01 -9.89 17.72
N ASP A 174 -24.79 -9.46 16.74
CA ASP A 174 -26.19 -9.87 16.60
C ASP A 174 -26.33 -11.35 16.28
N LEU A 175 -25.29 -11.99 15.71
CA LEU A 175 -25.26 -13.43 15.50
C LEU A 175 -25.12 -14.22 16.82
N ALA A 176 -24.70 -13.57 17.92
CA ALA A 176 -24.61 -14.24 19.24
C ALA A 176 -25.96 -14.79 19.74
N LYS A 177 -27.08 -14.30 19.19
CA LYS A 177 -28.42 -14.84 19.44
C LYS A 177 -28.69 -16.17 18.72
N GLU A 178 -27.88 -16.49 17.73
CA GLU A 178 -28.06 -17.63 16.82
C GLU A 178 -26.93 -18.65 16.94
N MET A 179 -25.76 -18.23 17.44
CA MET A 179 -24.58 -19.06 17.60
C MET A 179 -23.58 -18.47 18.60
N ASP A 180 -22.84 -19.32 19.25
CA ASP A 180 -21.66 -18.87 20.03
C ASP A 180 -20.55 -18.36 19.11
N TYR A 181 -19.77 -17.39 19.59
CA TYR A 181 -18.61 -16.90 18.84
C TYR A 181 -17.60 -18.03 18.61
N PRO A 182 -17.21 -18.31 17.34
CA PRO A 182 -16.34 -19.44 17.04
C PRO A 182 -14.93 -19.21 17.57
N ARG A 183 -14.53 -20.05 18.52
CA ARG A 183 -13.14 -20.10 19.00
C ARG A 183 -12.35 -21.03 18.09
N ILE A 184 -11.40 -20.48 17.34
CA ILE A 184 -10.54 -21.23 16.45
C ILE A 184 -9.30 -21.68 17.22
N LYS A 185 -9.05 -22.97 17.24
CA LYS A 185 -7.81 -23.57 17.71
C LYS A 185 -6.92 -23.85 16.48
N ASP A 186 -5.66 -23.49 16.57
CA ASP A 186 -4.68 -23.89 15.56
C ASP A 186 -4.54 -25.42 15.53
N PRO A 187 -4.31 -26.04 14.39
CA PRO A 187 -4.03 -27.46 14.29
C PRO A 187 -2.72 -27.78 15.03
N ASP A 188 -2.64 -28.98 15.61
CA ASP A 188 -1.43 -29.42 16.33
C ASP A 188 -0.20 -29.44 15.40
N LYS A 189 -0.41 -29.63 14.11
CA LYS A 189 0.59 -29.54 13.06
C LYS A 189 -0.04 -28.98 11.79
N TYR A 190 0.58 -27.93 11.24
CA TYR A 190 0.20 -27.42 9.94
C TYR A 190 0.70 -28.31 8.81
N ILE A 191 -0.12 -28.51 7.78
CA ILE A 191 0.30 -29.08 6.52
C ILE A 191 1.25 -28.09 5.86
N THR A 192 2.43 -28.56 5.50
CA THR A 192 3.43 -27.80 4.72
C THR A 192 3.63 -28.50 3.37
N ASN A 193 3.46 -27.76 2.29
CA ASN A 193 3.66 -28.28 0.94
C ASN A 193 4.75 -27.45 0.25
N GLU A 194 5.90 -28.07 0.07
CA GLU A 194 7.07 -27.43 -0.54
C GLU A 194 7.22 -27.78 -2.03
N SER A 195 6.24 -28.43 -2.64
CA SER A 195 6.31 -28.88 -4.05
C SER A 195 6.50 -27.73 -5.05
N SER A 196 6.11 -26.50 -4.67
CA SER A 196 6.31 -25.30 -5.48
C SER A 196 7.54 -24.50 -5.11
N VAL A 197 8.34 -24.97 -4.15
CA VAL A 197 9.59 -24.33 -3.72
C VAL A 197 10.73 -24.87 -4.58
N ILE A 198 11.33 -23.99 -5.40
CA ILE A 198 12.48 -24.32 -6.21
C ILE A 198 13.72 -23.96 -5.41
N SER A 199 14.48 -24.97 -4.98
CA SER A 199 15.74 -24.77 -4.27
C SER A 199 16.77 -24.06 -5.17
N PRO A 200 17.62 -23.19 -4.60
CA PRO A 200 18.70 -22.57 -5.33
C PRO A 200 19.63 -23.62 -5.96
N SER A 201 20.04 -23.41 -7.21
CA SER A 201 21.07 -24.23 -7.85
C SER A 201 22.43 -24.01 -7.20
N GLU A 202 23.25 -25.04 -7.11
CA GLU A 202 24.67 -24.93 -6.70
C GLU A 202 25.48 -24.01 -7.62
N GLU A 203 25.08 -23.88 -8.88
CA GLU A 203 25.70 -23.03 -9.89
C GLU A 203 25.02 -21.65 -10.07
N LEU A 204 24.42 -21.09 -9.03
CA LEU A 204 23.68 -19.82 -9.07
C LEU A 204 24.40 -18.68 -9.81
N ARG A 205 25.74 -18.58 -9.68
CA ARG A 205 26.54 -17.54 -10.33
C ARG A 205 26.60 -17.67 -11.85
N LYS A 206 26.28 -18.85 -12.40
CA LYS A 206 26.28 -19.14 -13.83
C LYS A 206 24.89 -19.10 -14.45
N THR A 207 23.83 -18.93 -13.61
CA THR A 207 22.47 -18.93 -14.09
C THR A 207 22.18 -17.64 -14.85
N GLU A 208 21.80 -17.78 -16.11
CA GLU A 208 21.37 -16.66 -16.94
C GLU A 208 19.97 -16.18 -16.51
N VAL A 209 19.79 -14.85 -16.42
CA VAL A 209 18.49 -14.25 -16.13
C VAL A 209 17.65 -14.18 -17.40
N ILE A 210 16.71 -15.10 -17.54
CA ILE A 210 15.76 -15.13 -18.67
C ILE A 210 14.62 -14.14 -18.36
N ARG A 211 14.42 -13.15 -19.23
CA ARG A 211 13.34 -12.15 -19.09
C ARG A 211 12.29 -12.35 -20.16
N GLY A 212 11.03 -12.32 -19.75
CA GLY A 212 9.91 -12.25 -20.68
C GLY A 212 9.90 -10.92 -21.47
N PRO A 213 9.09 -10.81 -22.52
CA PRO A 213 9.15 -9.66 -23.45
C PRO A 213 8.83 -8.32 -22.79
N ASN A 214 8.05 -8.32 -21.71
CA ASN A 214 7.66 -7.11 -20.97
C ASN A 214 8.44 -6.92 -19.64
N ILE A 215 9.46 -7.72 -19.39
CA ILE A 215 10.34 -7.60 -18.22
C ILE A 215 11.64 -6.91 -18.67
N LYS A 216 11.83 -5.66 -18.26
CA LYS A 216 13.00 -4.86 -18.63
C LYS A 216 13.96 -4.73 -17.44
N PRO A 217 15.28 -4.57 -17.70
CA PRO A 217 16.21 -4.22 -16.66
C PRO A 217 15.78 -2.96 -15.90
N LEU A 218 16.13 -2.86 -14.62
CA LEU A 218 15.91 -1.64 -13.86
C LEU A 218 16.73 -0.49 -14.49
N PRO A 219 16.14 0.69 -14.70
CA PRO A 219 16.86 1.84 -15.23
C PRO A 219 18.00 2.27 -14.29
N GLU A 220 19.09 2.74 -14.87
CA GLU A 220 20.18 3.33 -14.09
C GLU A 220 19.75 4.68 -13.51
N MET A 221 20.13 4.93 -12.25
CA MET A 221 19.79 6.13 -11.51
C MET A 221 21.06 6.92 -11.22
N ALA A 222 21.19 8.12 -11.75
CA ALA A 222 22.35 8.98 -11.51
C ALA A 222 22.45 9.38 -10.01
N PRO A 223 23.67 9.50 -9.44
CA PRO A 223 23.90 10.00 -8.10
C PRO A 223 23.35 11.42 -7.88
N LEU A 224 23.31 11.85 -6.63
CA LEU A 224 22.96 13.23 -6.28
C LEU A 224 24.09 14.17 -6.78
N PRO A 225 23.78 15.18 -7.61
CA PRO A 225 24.78 16.16 -8.06
C PRO A 225 25.15 17.15 -6.95
N GLU A 226 26.25 17.89 -7.11
CA GLU A 226 26.65 18.95 -6.19
C GLU A 226 25.57 20.02 -6.05
N THR A 227 25.09 20.52 -7.15
CA THR A 227 23.94 21.44 -7.24
C THR A 227 22.85 20.78 -8.06
N LEU A 228 21.62 20.80 -7.56
CA LEU A 228 20.47 20.29 -8.28
C LEU A 228 19.60 21.45 -8.75
N GLU A 229 19.38 21.51 -10.06
CA GLU A 229 18.38 22.39 -10.67
C GLU A 229 17.18 21.55 -11.09
N ALA A 230 15.98 22.04 -10.85
CA ALA A 230 14.74 21.35 -11.21
C ALA A 230 13.62 22.36 -11.45
N GLU A 231 12.64 21.98 -12.26
CA GLU A 231 11.42 22.78 -12.46
C GLU A 231 10.21 22.04 -11.87
N VAL A 232 9.32 22.79 -11.22
CA VAL A 232 8.07 22.21 -10.67
C VAL A 232 7.15 21.83 -11.83
N VAL A 233 6.93 20.52 -12.00
CA VAL A 233 6.11 20.00 -13.10
C VAL A 233 4.64 19.82 -12.72
N ILE A 234 4.37 19.65 -11.43
CA ILE A 234 3.01 19.58 -10.86
C ILE A 234 3.02 20.02 -9.39
N LYS A 235 1.97 20.75 -8.99
CA LYS A 235 1.63 21.06 -7.62
C LYS A 235 0.31 20.36 -7.27
N VAL A 236 0.28 19.62 -6.17
CA VAL A 236 -0.87 18.84 -5.74
C VAL A 236 -1.21 19.13 -4.29
N GLY A 237 -2.47 18.97 -3.92
CA GLY A 237 -2.99 19.24 -2.57
C GLY A 237 -2.63 18.16 -1.55
N ASP A 238 -3.44 18.12 -0.51
CA ASP A 238 -3.31 17.20 0.62
C ASP A 238 -3.77 15.77 0.26
N ASN A 239 -3.31 14.81 1.08
CA ASN A 239 -3.76 13.41 1.03
C ASN A 239 -3.56 12.71 -0.33
N ILE A 240 -2.53 13.06 -1.06
CA ILE A 240 -2.19 12.38 -2.31
C ILE A 240 -1.75 10.94 -2.01
N SER A 241 -2.52 9.98 -2.51
CA SER A 241 -2.22 8.56 -2.31
C SER A 241 -1.16 8.05 -3.29
N THR A 242 -0.52 6.93 -2.94
CA THR A 242 0.35 6.22 -3.90
C THR A 242 -0.41 5.72 -5.12
N ASP A 243 -1.72 5.50 -5.02
CA ASP A 243 -2.60 5.20 -6.17
C ASP A 243 -2.80 6.41 -7.10
N THR A 244 -2.84 7.62 -6.54
CA THR A 244 -2.89 8.87 -7.31
C THR A 244 -1.58 9.10 -8.06
N ILE A 245 -0.44 8.83 -7.42
CA ILE A 245 0.89 8.98 -8.03
C ILE A 245 1.11 7.92 -9.11
N MET A 246 0.79 6.66 -8.81
CA MET A 246 1.00 5.51 -9.68
C MET A 246 -0.18 4.54 -9.56
N PRO A 247 -1.16 4.64 -10.45
CA PRO A 247 -2.34 3.78 -10.41
C PRO A 247 -2.00 2.29 -10.46
N ALA A 248 -2.87 1.47 -9.88
CA ALA A 248 -2.83 0.03 -10.03
C ALA A 248 -4.19 -0.45 -10.54
N GLY A 249 -4.25 -0.79 -11.76
CA GLY A 249 -5.44 -1.38 -12.39
C GLY A 249 -5.01 -2.25 -13.55
N ASN A 250 -5.96 -2.95 -14.17
CA ASN A 250 -5.67 -3.90 -15.25
C ASN A 250 -4.88 -3.32 -16.42
N LYS A 251 -5.01 -2.01 -16.67
CA LYS A 251 -4.24 -1.30 -17.70
C LYS A 251 -2.77 -1.08 -17.33
N VAL A 252 -2.45 -1.02 -16.05
CA VAL A 252 -1.12 -0.63 -15.54
C VAL A 252 -0.31 -1.84 -15.10
N LEU A 253 -0.97 -2.82 -14.48
CA LEU A 253 -0.33 -4.00 -13.92
C LEU A 253 0.57 -4.78 -14.89
N PRO A 254 0.25 -4.95 -16.17
CA PRO A 254 1.12 -5.65 -17.12
C PRO A 254 2.50 -5.02 -17.27
N PHE A 255 2.66 -3.72 -16.92
CA PHE A 255 3.91 -2.98 -17.09
C PHE A 255 4.76 -2.89 -15.82
N ARG A 256 4.39 -3.55 -14.72
CA ARG A 256 5.11 -3.42 -13.43
C ARG A 256 6.61 -3.68 -13.50
N SER A 257 7.04 -4.58 -14.37
CA SER A 257 8.46 -4.89 -14.59
C SER A 257 9.04 -4.19 -15.84
N ASN A 258 8.36 -3.17 -16.35
CA ASN A 258 8.80 -2.33 -17.46
C ASN A 258 8.58 -0.86 -17.08
N ILE A 259 9.58 -0.27 -16.41
CA ILE A 259 9.47 1.06 -15.81
C ILE A 259 9.25 2.14 -16.88
N GLU A 260 9.80 1.97 -18.06
CA GLU A 260 9.59 2.89 -19.18
C GLU A 260 8.11 2.99 -19.56
N ALA A 261 7.47 1.85 -19.86
CA ALA A 261 6.05 1.81 -20.21
C ALA A 261 5.17 2.18 -18.98
N LEU A 262 5.54 1.74 -17.79
CA LEU A 262 4.84 2.09 -16.57
C LEU A 262 4.83 3.59 -16.30
N SER A 263 5.91 4.28 -16.64
CA SER A 263 6.07 5.73 -16.37
C SER A 263 5.02 6.60 -17.08
N GLU A 264 4.40 6.12 -18.13
CA GLU A 264 3.32 6.84 -18.83
C GLU A 264 2.08 7.07 -17.96
N PHE A 265 1.90 6.26 -16.91
CA PHE A 265 0.76 6.33 -16.01
C PHE A 265 1.01 7.18 -14.76
N VAL A 266 2.21 7.75 -14.59
CA VAL A 266 2.53 8.61 -13.45
C VAL A 266 1.66 9.85 -13.46
N TYR A 267 0.91 10.09 -12.37
CA TYR A 267 -0.10 11.16 -12.21
C TYR A 267 -1.16 11.23 -13.33
N TYR A 268 -1.33 10.16 -14.09
CA TYR A 268 -2.23 10.15 -15.26
C TYR A 268 -3.65 10.63 -14.95
N GLN A 269 -4.15 10.36 -13.73
CA GLN A 269 -5.48 10.78 -13.30
C GLN A 269 -5.60 12.29 -13.04
N LEU A 270 -4.50 12.95 -12.66
CA LEU A 270 -4.43 14.38 -12.38
C LEU A 270 -3.99 15.19 -13.60
N ASP A 271 -2.96 14.71 -14.27
CA ASP A 271 -2.40 15.31 -15.47
C ASP A 271 -1.96 14.24 -16.48
N PRO A 272 -2.79 13.90 -17.46
CA PRO A 272 -2.45 12.92 -18.50
C PRO A 272 -1.19 13.28 -19.33
N LYS A 273 -0.75 14.53 -19.27
CA LYS A 273 0.45 15.02 -19.97
C LYS A 273 1.70 15.03 -19.09
N PHE A 274 1.60 14.63 -17.81
CA PHE A 274 2.72 14.65 -16.85
C PHE A 274 3.97 13.96 -17.41
N HIS A 275 3.81 12.75 -17.94
CA HIS A 275 4.91 11.97 -18.52
C HIS A 275 5.68 12.75 -19.61
N LYS A 276 4.96 13.36 -20.58
CA LYS A 276 5.59 14.14 -21.66
C LYS A 276 6.30 15.37 -21.11
N LYS A 277 5.62 16.16 -20.28
CA LYS A 277 6.17 17.37 -19.64
C LYS A 277 7.46 17.07 -18.88
N SER A 278 7.45 15.98 -18.08
CA SER A 278 8.62 15.60 -17.28
C SER A 278 9.81 15.17 -18.14
N LYS A 279 9.58 14.40 -19.20
CA LYS A 279 10.65 13.98 -20.13
C LYS A 279 11.26 15.17 -20.88
N GLU A 280 10.45 16.13 -21.31
CA GLU A 280 10.92 17.34 -22.02
C GLU A 280 11.81 18.22 -21.12
N LYS A 281 11.49 18.32 -19.82
CA LYS A 281 12.24 19.13 -18.84
C LYS A 281 13.47 18.41 -18.27
N GLY A 282 13.47 17.11 -18.22
CA GLY A 282 14.56 16.23 -17.79
C GLY A 282 14.79 16.18 -16.28
N LYS A 283 14.96 17.31 -15.58
CA LYS A 283 15.06 17.38 -14.11
C LYS A 283 13.88 18.15 -13.56
N VAL A 284 13.06 17.49 -12.76
CA VAL A 284 11.82 18.05 -12.27
C VAL A 284 11.62 17.83 -10.77
N ALA A 285 10.80 18.69 -10.19
CA ALA A 285 10.34 18.59 -8.81
C ALA A 285 8.81 18.52 -8.74
N ILE A 286 8.31 18.04 -7.63
CA ILE A 286 6.89 17.92 -7.34
C ILE A 286 6.62 18.62 -6.02
N ILE A 287 5.54 19.42 -5.97
CA ILE A 287 5.07 20.07 -4.75
C ILE A 287 3.81 19.36 -4.26
N GLY A 288 3.79 19.00 -2.97
CA GLY A 288 2.66 18.31 -2.33
C GLY A 288 2.18 19.00 -1.06
N GLY A 289 0.93 18.75 -0.70
CA GLY A 289 0.33 19.17 0.56
C GLY A 289 0.67 18.24 1.72
N GLN A 290 -0.25 18.14 2.67
CA GLN A 290 -0.12 17.26 3.85
C GLN A 290 -0.33 15.79 3.48
N ASN A 291 0.32 14.89 4.26
CA ASN A 291 0.19 13.44 4.16
C ASN A 291 0.40 12.91 2.72
N TYR A 292 1.43 13.44 2.05
CA TYR A 292 1.74 13.07 0.68
C TYR A 292 2.29 11.63 0.59
N GLY A 293 1.72 10.84 -0.30
CA GLY A 293 2.13 9.45 -0.53
C GLY A 293 1.47 8.44 0.40
N GLN A 294 0.31 8.78 0.99
CA GLN A 294 -0.45 7.85 1.83
C GLN A 294 -0.85 6.56 1.08
N GLY A 295 -1.18 5.52 1.83
CA GLY A 295 -1.70 4.25 1.30
C GLY A 295 -0.61 3.19 1.13
N SER A 296 -0.53 2.57 -0.04
CA SER A 296 0.33 1.40 -0.27
C SER A 296 1.82 1.69 -0.26
N SER A 297 2.62 0.70 0.16
CA SER A 297 4.09 0.69 0.08
C SER A 297 4.64 0.54 -1.36
N ARG A 298 4.00 1.17 -2.35
CA ARG A 298 4.42 1.03 -3.76
C ARG A 298 5.72 1.77 -4.04
N GLU A 299 6.78 1.03 -4.25
CA GLU A 299 8.05 1.55 -4.75
C GLU A 299 7.91 2.22 -6.12
N HIS A 300 7.00 1.74 -6.97
CA HIS A 300 6.73 2.33 -8.29
C HIS A 300 6.24 3.79 -8.21
N ALA A 301 5.60 4.20 -7.09
CA ALA A 301 5.23 5.59 -6.85
C ALA A 301 6.44 6.52 -6.57
N ALA A 302 7.63 5.94 -6.40
CA ALA A 302 8.91 6.65 -6.36
C ALA A 302 9.75 6.34 -7.60
N LEU A 303 9.87 5.07 -7.99
CA LEU A 303 10.71 4.62 -9.09
C LEU A 303 10.28 5.19 -10.46
N ALA A 304 8.99 5.13 -10.81
CA ALA A 304 8.51 5.64 -12.09
C ALA A 304 8.63 7.17 -12.21
N PRO A 305 8.26 8.00 -11.20
CA PRO A 305 8.62 9.41 -11.18
C PRO A 305 10.12 9.67 -11.32
N ARG A 306 10.96 8.87 -10.64
CA ARG A 306 12.42 9.00 -10.72
C ARG A 306 12.92 8.79 -12.14
N TYR A 307 12.40 7.78 -12.83
CA TYR A 307 12.70 7.52 -14.24
C TYR A 307 12.34 8.71 -15.15
N LEU A 308 11.25 9.41 -14.85
CA LEU A 308 10.82 10.63 -15.55
C LEU A 308 11.62 11.89 -15.18
N GLY A 309 12.67 11.77 -14.37
CA GLY A 309 13.53 12.90 -13.98
C GLY A 309 13.13 13.59 -12.70
N VAL A 310 12.17 13.08 -11.90
CA VAL A 310 11.86 13.65 -10.58
C VAL A 310 13.05 13.45 -9.65
N ARG A 311 13.61 14.56 -9.13
CA ARG A 311 14.78 14.56 -8.27
C ARG A 311 14.48 15.04 -6.84
N ALA A 312 13.45 15.84 -6.67
CA ALA A 312 13.00 16.32 -5.38
C ALA A 312 11.47 16.33 -5.31
N LYS A 313 10.97 16.07 -4.13
CA LYS A 313 9.58 16.31 -3.76
C LYS A 313 9.58 17.16 -2.51
N ILE A 314 8.87 18.28 -2.53
CA ILE A 314 8.72 19.17 -1.38
C ILE A 314 7.25 19.11 -0.97
N ALA A 315 6.95 18.75 0.27
CA ALA A 315 5.59 18.61 0.75
C ALA A 315 5.43 19.22 2.14
N LYS A 316 4.18 19.50 2.57
CA LYS A 316 3.91 19.90 3.95
C LYS A 316 4.23 18.76 4.92
N SER A 317 3.91 17.51 4.54
CA SER A 317 4.31 16.29 5.25
C SER A 317 4.23 15.06 4.34
N PHE A 318 4.93 14.00 4.72
CA PHE A 318 4.96 12.72 3.98
C PHE A 318 4.40 11.56 4.80
N ALA A 319 3.70 10.65 4.14
CA ALA A 319 3.48 9.33 4.67
C ALA A 319 4.83 8.58 4.80
N ARG A 320 5.05 7.96 5.96
CA ARG A 320 6.34 7.36 6.37
C ARG A 320 6.94 6.40 5.34
N ILE A 321 6.15 5.47 4.83
CA ILE A 321 6.63 4.46 3.87
C ILE A 321 7.03 5.12 2.55
N HIS A 322 6.25 6.09 2.07
CA HIS A 322 6.55 6.78 0.82
C HIS A 322 7.84 7.62 0.94
N LYS A 323 8.04 8.30 2.09
CA LYS A 323 9.30 9.04 2.39
C LYS A 323 10.51 8.11 2.30
N ALA A 324 10.42 6.90 2.89
CA ALA A 324 11.48 5.90 2.79
C ALA A 324 11.73 5.43 1.35
N ASN A 325 10.67 5.20 0.57
CA ASN A 325 10.80 4.81 -0.84
C ASN A 325 11.42 5.92 -1.70
N LEU A 326 11.12 7.19 -1.44
CA LEU A 326 11.79 8.29 -2.13
C LEU A 326 13.30 8.24 -1.92
N CYS A 327 13.76 8.04 -0.67
CA CYS A 327 15.19 7.88 -0.36
C CYS A 327 15.79 6.66 -1.07
N ASN A 328 15.08 5.52 -1.11
CA ASN A 328 15.55 4.30 -1.75
C ASN A 328 15.76 4.45 -3.26
N PHE A 329 15.09 5.41 -3.90
CA PHE A 329 15.25 5.70 -5.33
C PHE A 329 15.95 7.04 -5.62
N GLY A 330 16.61 7.65 -4.61
CA GLY A 330 17.41 8.85 -4.80
C GLY A 330 16.60 10.10 -5.15
N ILE A 331 15.40 10.24 -4.63
CA ILE A 331 14.56 11.44 -4.67
C ILE A 331 14.61 12.11 -3.32
N LEU A 332 14.97 13.39 -3.25
CA LEU A 332 14.99 14.17 -2.02
C LEU A 332 13.57 14.38 -1.46
N PRO A 333 13.23 13.83 -0.28
CA PRO A 333 11.93 14.04 0.37
C PRO A 333 12.01 15.22 1.34
N LEU A 334 11.82 16.42 0.85
CA LEU A 334 11.94 17.65 1.63
C LEU A 334 10.60 18.11 2.18
N THR A 335 10.56 18.58 3.41
CA THR A 335 9.39 19.26 3.97
C THR A 335 9.63 20.76 4.06
N PHE A 336 8.57 21.55 3.95
CA PHE A 336 8.64 22.99 4.19
C PHE A 336 8.99 23.24 5.66
N LYS A 337 9.95 24.13 5.93
CA LYS A 337 10.17 24.64 7.28
C LYS A 337 9.02 25.58 7.70
N ASP A 338 8.59 26.42 6.78
CA ASP A 338 7.39 27.23 6.91
C ASP A 338 6.35 26.73 5.90
N THR A 339 5.20 26.30 6.39
CA THR A 339 4.15 25.73 5.55
C THR A 339 3.50 26.76 4.61
N GLU A 340 3.63 28.06 4.89
CA GLU A 340 3.17 29.14 4.02
C GLU A 340 4.00 29.22 2.71
N ASP A 341 5.23 28.74 2.71
CA ASP A 341 6.05 28.66 1.50
C ASP A 341 5.45 27.74 0.42
N TYR A 342 4.55 26.82 0.80
CA TYR A 342 3.80 26.01 -0.16
C TYR A 342 3.00 26.89 -1.13
N ASP A 343 2.44 28.00 -0.65
CA ASP A 343 1.58 28.87 -1.47
C ASP A 343 2.40 29.73 -2.44
N ARG A 344 3.71 29.89 -2.19
CA ARG A 344 4.64 30.64 -3.05
C ARG A 344 5.14 29.86 -4.27
N LEU A 345 4.97 28.53 -4.26
CA LEU A 345 5.41 27.64 -5.32
C LEU A 345 4.26 27.28 -6.24
N ASP A 346 4.47 27.41 -7.54
CA ASP A 346 3.52 26.98 -8.55
C ASP A 346 4.16 26.07 -9.61
N GLN A 347 3.32 25.45 -10.43
CA GLN A 347 3.80 24.74 -11.59
C GLN A 347 4.57 25.69 -12.51
N GLY A 348 5.80 25.31 -12.87
CA GLY A 348 6.72 26.13 -13.66
C GLY A 348 7.79 26.85 -12.82
N SER A 349 7.64 26.95 -11.49
CA SER A 349 8.67 27.52 -10.61
C SER A 349 10.00 26.80 -10.78
N LYS A 350 11.10 27.57 -10.85
CA LYS A 350 12.46 27.05 -10.96
C LYS A 350 13.08 26.92 -9.59
N LEU A 351 13.62 25.75 -9.33
CA LEU A 351 14.25 25.40 -8.05
C LEU A 351 15.75 25.18 -8.27
N VAL A 352 16.57 25.81 -7.46
CA VAL A 352 18.00 25.53 -7.35
C VAL A 352 18.32 25.12 -5.92
N PHE A 353 18.95 23.97 -5.77
CA PHE A 353 19.44 23.43 -4.50
C PHE A 353 20.96 23.57 -4.48
N PRO A 354 21.50 24.67 -3.99
CA PRO A 354 22.93 24.93 -4.04
C PRO A 354 23.67 23.99 -3.08
N ASN A 355 24.77 23.39 -3.52
CA ASN A 355 25.62 22.50 -2.71
C ASN A 355 24.82 21.38 -2.00
N VAL A 356 23.71 20.92 -2.57
CA VAL A 356 22.81 19.96 -1.93
C VAL A 356 23.51 18.66 -1.57
N ARG A 357 24.44 18.20 -2.40
CA ARG A 357 25.23 17.01 -2.11
C ARG A 357 26.01 17.18 -0.79
N ARG A 358 26.73 18.29 -0.66
CA ARG A 358 27.50 18.60 0.56
C ARG A 358 26.62 18.67 1.80
N HIS A 359 25.44 19.30 1.73
CA HIS A 359 24.50 19.35 2.84
C HIS A 359 24.04 17.94 3.27
N VAL A 360 23.75 17.05 2.30
CA VAL A 360 23.37 15.67 2.60
C VAL A 360 24.55 14.89 3.22
N GLU A 361 25.79 15.09 2.73
CA GLU A 361 27.01 14.45 3.25
C GLU A 361 27.33 14.89 4.68
N GLN A 362 27.14 16.16 5.01
CA GLN A 362 27.40 16.73 6.34
C GLN A 362 26.31 16.40 7.36
N GLY A 363 25.21 15.79 6.94
CA GLY A 363 24.11 15.45 7.84
C GLY A 363 23.16 16.61 8.12
N ASP A 364 23.22 17.70 7.35
CA ASP A 364 22.37 18.86 7.55
C ASP A 364 20.88 18.48 7.44
N THR A 365 20.09 19.00 8.37
CA THR A 365 18.62 18.87 8.33
C THR A 365 17.98 20.03 7.57
N LYS A 366 18.64 21.19 7.49
CA LYS A 366 18.15 22.36 6.78
C LYS A 366 18.78 22.42 5.40
N ILE A 367 17.97 22.34 4.35
CA ILE A 367 18.43 22.40 2.96
C ILE A 367 17.91 23.70 2.35
N PRO A 368 18.79 24.63 1.97
CA PRO A 368 18.41 25.84 1.28
C PRO A 368 17.96 25.53 -0.14
N VAL A 369 16.89 26.17 -0.57
CA VAL A 369 16.34 26.07 -1.93
C VAL A 369 16.08 27.48 -2.44
N GLU A 370 16.63 27.83 -3.57
CA GLU A 370 16.29 29.06 -4.27
C GLU A 370 15.09 28.78 -5.19
N ILE A 371 14.03 29.57 -5.02
CA ILE A 371 12.76 29.47 -5.75
C ILE A 371 12.58 30.78 -6.53
N ASP A 372 12.69 30.73 -7.85
CA ASP A 372 12.53 31.91 -8.72
C ASP A 372 13.34 33.13 -8.20
N GLY A 373 14.55 32.88 -7.65
CA GLY A 373 15.46 33.90 -7.09
C GLY A 373 15.30 34.19 -5.60
N LEU A 374 14.34 33.59 -4.90
CA LEU A 374 14.13 33.76 -3.46
C LEU A 374 14.61 32.53 -2.68
N MET A 375 15.40 32.75 -1.60
CA MET A 375 15.86 31.65 -0.74
C MET A 375 14.78 31.21 0.25
N VAL A 376 14.48 29.93 0.25
CA VAL A 376 13.57 29.25 1.18
C VAL A 376 14.32 28.11 1.87
N VAL A 377 13.98 27.80 3.09
CA VAL A 377 14.58 26.68 3.85
C VAL A 377 13.60 25.51 3.87
N THR A 378 14.08 24.37 3.41
CA THR A 378 13.37 23.08 3.55
C THR A 378 14.08 22.19 4.56
N LEU A 379 13.39 21.13 5.02
CA LEU A 379 13.92 20.19 6.00
C LEU A 379 14.10 18.81 5.36
N LEU A 380 15.28 18.21 5.61
CA LEU A 380 15.61 16.84 5.24
C LEU A 380 15.80 15.98 6.51
N GLU A 381 14.73 15.44 7.02
CA GLU A 381 14.71 14.59 8.21
C GLU A 381 14.77 13.12 7.80
N VAL A 382 15.95 12.60 7.64
CA VAL A 382 16.23 11.22 7.18
C VAL A 382 17.40 10.63 7.97
N SER A 383 17.46 9.29 8.09
CA SER A 383 18.55 8.60 8.76
C SER A 383 19.84 8.61 7.92
N ASP A 384 20.99 8.32 8.55
CA ASP A 384 22.30 8.23 7.87
C ASP A 384 22.29 7.18 6.74
N ARG A 385 21.59 6.07 6.93
CA ARG A 385 21.40 5.08 5.86
C ARG A 385 20.66 5.68 4.67
N GLN A 386 19.60 6.45 4.91
CA GLN A 386 18.82 7.09 3.85
C GLN A 386 19.65 8.20 3.16
N ARG A 387 20.51 8.92 3.88
CA ARG A 387 21.44 9.87 3.28
C ARG A 387 22.41 9.19 2.29
N ARG A 388 22.99 8.05 2.67
CA ARG A 388 23.86 7.26 1.80
C ARG A 388 23.12 6.82 0.52
N ASN A 389 21.87 6.37 0.65
CA ASN A 389 21.04 6.04 -0.51
C ASN A 389 20.82 7.24 -1.43
N LEU A 390 20.49 8.41 -0.88
CA LEU A 390 20.28 9.63 -1.65
C LEU A 390 21.54 10.05 -2.41
N LEU A 391 22.72 10.03 -1.76
CA LEU A 391 24.02 10.38 -2.35
C LEU A 391 24.37 9.43 -3.51
N ALA A 392 24.14 8.15 -3.35
CA ALA A 392 24.42 7.15 -4.38
C ALA A 392 23.40 7.18 -5.55
N GLY A 393 22.27 7.90 -5.40
CA GLY A 393 21.18 7.90 -6.38
C GLY A 393 20.18 6.77 -6.21
N GLY A 394 20.27 6.02 -5.09
CA GLY A 394 19.36 4.96 -4.68
C GLY A 394 20.05 3.83 -3.94
N ALA A 395 19.26 3.04 -3.20
CA ALA A 395 19.74 1.94 -2.36
C ALA A 395 20.52 0.88 -3.15
N LEU A 396 20.07 0.53 -4.36
CA LEU A 396 20.77 -0.46 -5.19
C LEU A 396 22.16 0.03 -5.65
N ASN A 397 22.26 1.32 -5.97
CA ASN A 397 23.56 1.89 -6.32
C ASN A 397 24.50 1.88 -5.11
N TYR A 398 23.99 2.25 -3.93
CA TYR A 398 24.77 2.19 -2.69
C TYR A 398 25.28 0.77 -2.41
N ILE A 399 24.41 -0.23 -2.50
CA ILE A 399 24.80 -1.65 -2.33
C ILE A 399 25.86 -2.08 -3.36
N ARG A 400 25.74 -1.67 -4.64
CA ARG A 400 26.75 -1.97 -5.66
C ARG A 400 28.12 -1.36 -5.33
N GLN A 401 28.12 -0.13 -4.80
CA GLN A 401 29.38 0.53 -4.36
C GLN A 401 30.01 -0.22 -3.20
N GLU A 402 29.23 -0.64 -2.19
CA GLU A 402 29.70 -1.43 -1.06
C GLU A 402 30.23 -2.81 -1.47
N LEU A 403 29.56 -3.50 -2.39
CA LEU A 403 29.99 -4.83 -2.89
C LEU A 403 31.16 -4.73 -3.86
N GLY A 404 31.29 -3.66 -4.63
CA GLY A 404 32.41 -3.42 -5.55
C GLY A 404 33.68 -2.94 -4.85
N SER A 405 33.55 -2.52 -3.59
CA SER A 405 34.67 -2.10 -2.74
C SER A 405 35.28 -3.26 -1.92
N LYS A 406 34.74 -4.46 -2.04
CA LYS A 406 35.22 -5.73 -1.45
C LYS A 406 35.76 -6.64 -2.52
#